data_5d8bdd0de1000727e880083d35ca5dec
#
_entry.id   5d8bdd0de1000727e880083d35ca5dec
#
_cell.length_a   1.000
_cell.length_b   1.000
_cell.length_c   1.000
_cell.angle_alpha   90.00
_cell.angle_beta   90.00
_cell.angle_gamma   90.00
#
_symmetry.space_group_name_H-M   'P 1'
#
loop_
_entity.id
_entity.type
_entity.pdbx_description
1 polymer ?
#
loop_
_entity_poly.entity_id
_entity_poly.type
_entity_poly.pdbx_seq_one_letter_code
_entity_poly.pdbx_strand_id
1 'polypeptide(L)'
;MYTIFGFYKFKKIKFLKKYKSLFQKEIFKNNVRGTIILSAEGINGTIAGKKNDISKIVNVIKRQFRLKDFDSKNISESLFQPFHKGKIKIKNEVVPLCLKINP
;
A
#
# COMPACT_ATOMS: atom_id res chain seq x y z
N MET A 1 18.93 -2.64 5.84
CA MET A 1 17.90 -1.77 6.43
C MET A 1 16.65 -1.83 5.57
N TYR A 2 15.50 -1.88 6.19
CA TYR A 2 14.22 -1.92 5.50
C TYR A 2 13.50 -0.60 5.66
N THR A 3 12.84 -0.16 4.59
CA THR A 3 12.01 1.04 4.62
C THR A 3 10.57 0.60 4.86
N ILE A 4 9.91 1.22 5.82
CA ILE A 4 8.51 0.99 6.13
C ILE A 4 7.74 2.20 5.61
N PHE A 5 6.74 1.96 4.75
CA PHE A 5 5.98 3.02 4.12
C PHE A 5 4.50 2.84 4.39
N GLY A 6 3.92 3.78 5.12
CA GLY A 6 2.49 3.82 5.36
C GLY A 6 1.86 4.93 4.55
N PHE A 7 0.67 4.68 4.01
CA PHE A 7 0.04 5.63 3.10
C PHE A 7 -1.46 5.44 3.02
N TYR A 8 -2.16 6.50 2.62
CA TYR A 8 -3.52 6.35 2.14
C TYR A 8 -3.86 7.45 1.13
N LYS A 9 -4.86 7.15 0.29
CA LYS A 9 -5.37 8.07 -0.70
C LYS A 9 -6.86 7.81 -0.92
N PHE A 10 -7.68 8.83 -0.80
CA PHE A 10 -9.08 8.75 -1.19
C PHE A 10 -9.17 8.98 -2.69
N LYS A 11 -9.75 8.02 -3.38
CA LYS A 11 -9.92 8.07 -4.82
C LYS A 11 -10.90 6.99 -5.22
N LYS A 12 -11.86 7.32 -6.07
CA LYS A 12 -12.76 6.30 -6.58
C LYS A 12 -11.99 5.29 -7.41
N ILE A 13 -12.11 4.03 -7.05
CA ILE A 13 -11.42 2.94 -7.73
C ILE A 13 -12.44 1.94 -8.23
N LYS A 14 -12.32 1.59 -9.51
CA LYS A 14 -13.10 0.53 -10.13
C LYS A 14 -12.19 -0.66 -10.38
N PHE A 15 -12.78 -1.81 -10.67
CA PHE A 15 -12.00 -3.01 -11.03
C PHE A 15 -11.03 -3.42 -9.92
N LEU A 16 -11.55 -3.50 -8.70
CA LEU A 16 -10.73 -3.80 -7.53
C LEU A 16 -9.95 -5.11 -7.66
N LYS A 17 -10.58 -6.14 -8.24
CA LYS A 17 -9.92 -7.43 -8.41
C LYS A 17 -8.73 -7.35 -9.36
N LYS A 18 -8.84 -6.51 -10.38
CA LYS A 18 -7.76 -6.29 -11.33
C LYS A 18 -6.54 -5.71 -10.62
N TYR A 19 -6.76 -4.68 -9.81
CA TYR A 19 -5.67 -4.04 -9.10
C TYR A 19 -5.12 -4.92 -7.99
N LYS A 20 -5.98 -5.71 -7.35
CA LYS A 20 -5.51 -6.69 -6.37
C LYS A 20 -4.49 -7.63 -7.01
N SER A 21 -4.82 -8.20 -8.15
CA SER A 21 -3.91 -9.12 -8.86
C SER A 21 -2.62 -8.40 -9.26
N LEU A 22 -2.75 -7.21 -9.81
CA LEU A 22 -1.59 -6.47 -10.28
C LEU A 22 -0.63 -6.14 -9.14
N PHE A 23 -1.15 -5.59 -8.06
CA PHE A 23 -0.31 -5.21 -6.93
C PHE A 23 0.24 -6.43 -6.18
N GLN A 24 -0.53 -7.52 -6.12
CA GLN A 24 -0.04 -8.74 -5.48
C GLN A 24 1.19 -9.27 -6.21
N LYS A 25 1.16 -9.24 -7.54
CA LYS A 25 2.32 -9.64 -8.34
C LYS A 25 3.51 -8.72 -8.09
N GLU A 26 3.26 -7.42 -8.05
CA GLU A 26 4.33 -6.44 -7.91
C GLU A 26 5.01 -6.55 -6.55
N ILE A 27 4.24 -6.68 -5.47
CA ILE A 27 4.84 -6.78 -4.15
C ILE A 27 5.60 -8.09 -3.99
N PHE A 28 5.11 -9.17 -4.58
CA PHE A 28 5.81 -10.45 -4.55
C PHE A 28 7.11 -10.38 -5.35
N LYS A 29 7.03 -9.86 -6.56
CA LYS A 29 8.17 -9.74 -7.46
C LYS A 29 9.29 -8.90 -6.85
N ASN A 30 8.95 -7.85 -6.14
CA ASN A 30 9.93 -6.92 -5.57
C ASN A 30 10.23 -7.20 -4.10
N ASN A 31 9.78 -8.36 -3.60
CA ASN A 31 10.07 -8.77 -2.22
C ASN A 31 9.62 -7.74 -1.19
N VAL A 32 8.47 -7.13 -1.43
CA VAL A 32 7.84 -6.19 -0.52
C VAL A 32 6.78 -6.93 0.28
N ARG A 33 6.67 -6.64 1.56
CA ARG A 33 5.72 -7.29 2.46
C ARG A 33 4.87 -6.24 3.16
N GLY A 34 3.81 -6.70 3.80
CA GLY A 34 2.86 -5.82 4.47
C GLY A 34 1.49 -5.98 3.89
N THR A 35 0.62 -5.00 4.10
CA THR A 35 -0.77 -5.08 3.64
C THR A 35 -1.15 -3.82 2.89
N ILE A 36 -1.80 -4.00 1.74
CA ILE A 36 -2.42 -2.91 1.00
C ILE A 36 -3.91 -3.22 0.94
N ILE A 37 -4.73 -2.25 1.28
CA ILE A 37 -6.18 -2.40 1.30
C ILE A 37 -6.76 -1.55 0.18
N LEU A 38 -7.56 -2.17 -0.68
CA LEU A 38 -8.25 -1.52 -1.78
C LEU A 38 -9.74 -1.48 -1.49
N SER A 39 -10.36 -0.37 -1.81
CA SER A 39 -11.82 -0.26 -1.76
C SER A 39 -12.28 0.66 -2.86
N ALA A 40 -13.60 0.72 -3.08
CA ALA A 40 -14.16 1.64 -4.06
C ALA A 40 -13.87 3.10 -3.71
N GLU A 41 -13.50 3.39 -2.47
CA GLU A 41 -13.26 4.74 -1.99
C GLU A 41 -11.80 5.12 -1.93
N GLY A 42 -10.89 4.17 -2.09
CA GLY A 42 -9.48 4.50 -2.05
C GLY A 42 -8.56 3.33 -1.73
N ILE A 43 -7.34 3.69 -1.37
CA ILE A 43 -6.29 2.73 -1.10
C ILE A 43 -5.55 3.16 0.15
N ASN A 44 -5.21 2.19 1.01
CA ASN A 44 -4.29 2.46 2.09
C ASN A 44 -3.44 1.23 2.37
N GLY A 45 -2.38 1.40 3.12
CA GLY A 45 -1.55 0.26 3.47
C GLY A 45 -0.32 0.64 4.23
N THR A 46 0.35 -0.40 4.71
CA THR A 46 1.68 -0.29 5.30
C THR A 46 2.52 -1.42 4.72
N ILE A 47 3.60 -1.07 4.07
CA ILE A 47 4.47 -2.02 3.39
C ILE A 47 5.92 -1.79 3.81
N ALA A 48 6.73 -2.83 3.68
CA ALA A 48 8.14 -2.76 4.04
C ALA A 48 8.97 -3.57 3.06
N GLY A 49 10.14 -3.04 2.75
CA GLY A 49 11.09 -3.68 1.85
C GLY A 49 12.33 -2.82 1.74
N LYS A 50 13.22 -3.22 0.86
CA LYS A 50 14.39 -2.40 0.58
C LYS A 50 13.94 -1.08 -0.05
N LYS A 51 14.69 -0.01 0.19
CA LYS A 51 14.31 1.31 -0.27
C LYS A 51 13.95 1.36 -1.75
N ASN A 52 14.78 0.74 -2.58
CA ASN A 52 14.52 0.75 -4.02
C ASN A 52 13.26 -0.03 -4.39
N ASP A 53 13.00 -1.11 -3.67
CA ASP A 53 11.81 -1.92 -3.93
C ASP A 53 10.55 -1.19 -3.51
N ILE A 54 10.58 -0.49 -2.40
CA ILE A 54 9.47 0.35 -1.97
C ILE A 54 9.20 1.44 -3.02
N SER A 55 10.25 2.07 -3.53
CA SER A 55 10.10 3.09 -4.57
C SER A 55 9.42 2.53 -5.81
N LYS A 56 9.75 1.30 -6.20
CA LYS A 56 9.10 0.65 -7.35
C LYS A 56 7.61 0.47 -7.11
N ILE A 57 7.24 -0.02 -5.92
CA ILE A 57 5.82 -0.24 -5.61
C ILE A 57 5.06 1.09 -5.56
N VAL A 58 5.64 2.10 -4.92
CA VAL A 58 5.03 3.42 -4.84
C VAL A 58 4.79 3.97 -6.25
N ASN A 59 5.77 3.83 -7.14
CA ASN A 59 5.63 4.30 -8.50
C ASN A 59 4.56 3.54 -9.28
N VAL A 60 4.46 2.24 -9.07
CA VAL A 60 3.40 1.45 -9.70
C VAL A 60 2.02 1.95 -9.26
N ILE A 61 1.83 2.16 -7.96
CA ILE A 61 0.56 2.63 -7.43
C ILE A 61 0.22 4.02 -8.00
N LYS A 62 1.18 4.92 -7.96
CA LYS A 62 0.96 6.28 -8.47
C LYS A 62 0.61 6.28 -9.96
N ARG A 63 1.30 5.47 -10.74
CA ARG A 63 1.08 5.39 -12.18
C ARG A 63 -0.29 4.80 -12.50
N GLN A 64 -0.66 3.72 -11.81
CA GLN A 64 -1.93 3.06 -12.07
C GLN A 64 -3.12 3.95 -11.75
N PHE A 65 -3.04 4.74 -10.71
CA PHE A 65 -4.13 5.62 -10.29
C PHE A 65 -3.91 7.08 -10.67
N ARG A 66 -2.84 7.38 -11.37
CA ARG A 66 -2.50 8.74 -11.82
C ARG A 66 -2.43 9.72 -10.64
N LEU A 67 -1.73 9.31 -9.61
CA LEU A 67 -1.59 10.12 -8.41
C LEU A 67 -0.31 10.96 -8.46
N LYS A 68 -0.42 12.21 -8.00
CA LYS A 68 0.76 13.01 -7.75
C LYS A 68 1.39 12.63 -6.42
N ASP A 69 0.54 12.40 -5.42
CA ASP A 69 1.00 12.03 -4.09
C ASP A 69 -0.17 11.41 -3.34
N PHE A 70 0.10 10.92 -2.13
CA PHE A 70 -0.91 10.36 -1.25
C PHE A 70 -1.49 11.43 -0.36
N ASP A 71 -2.69 11.19 0.18
CA ASP A 71 -3.30 12.12 1.14
C ASP A 71 -2.55 12.10 2.46
N SER A 72 -2.00 10.94 2.81
CA SER A 72 -1.14 10.82 3.98
C SER A 72 -0.08 9.77 3.68
N LYS A 73 1.12 10.01 4.18
CA LYS A 73 2.20 9.05 4.07
C LYS A 73 3.17 9.25 5.22
N ASN A 74 3.77 8.15 5.66
CA ASN A 74 4.89 8.26 6.58
C ASN A 74 5.91 7.18 6.25
N ILE A 75 7.16 7.48 6.56
CA ILE A 75 8.28 6.63 6.21
C ILE A 75 9.12 6.44 7.46
N SER A 76 9.46 5.19 7.76
CA SER A 76 10.37 4.88 8.82
C SER A 76 11.31 3.77 8.36
N GLU A 77 12.24 3.38 9.21
CA GLU A 77 13.20 2.35 8.87
C GLU A 77 13.31 1.31 9.98
N SER A 78 13.70 0.10 9.58
CA SER A 78 13.86 -1.02 10.49
C SER A 78 15.09 -1.81 10.09
N LEU A 79 15.76 -2.40 11.07
CA LEU A 79 16.91 -3.26 10.80
C LEU A 79 16.49 -4.61 10.23
N PHE A 80 15.23 -4.98 10.38
CA PHE A 80 14.72 -6.26 9.92
C PHE A 80 13.36 -6.07 9.24
N GLN A 81 12.95 -7.07 8.45
CA GLN A 81 11.64 -7.05 7.81
C GLN A 81 10.56 -7.28 8.87
N PRO A 82 9.69 -6.29 9.13
CA PRO A 82 8.69 -6.41 10.20
C PRO A 82 7.47 -7.24 9.83
N PHE A 83 7.31 -7.62 8.57
CA PHE A 83 6.14 -8.36 8.12
C PHE A 83 6.51 -9.73 7.60
N HIS A 84 5.61 -10.71 7.80
CA HIS A 84 5.83 -12.06 7.32
C HIS A 84 5.41 -12.24 5.87
N LYS A 85 4.37 -11.56 5.44
CA LYS A 85 3.78 -11.75 4.11
C LYS A 85 3.37 -10.42 3.50
N GLY A 86 3.24 -10.43 2.17
CA GLY A 86 2.65 -9.32 1.44
C GLY A 86 1.25 -9.70 1.01
N LYS A 87 0.26 -8.87 1.32
CA LYS A 87 -1.15 -9.14 1.01
C LYS A 87 -1.84 -7.91 0.46
N ILE A 88 -2.68 -8.13 -0.55
CA ILE A 88 -3.60 -7.11 -1.02
C ILE A 88 -5.00 -7.57 -0.62
N LYS A 89 -5.73 -6.71 0.07
CA LYS A 89 -7.09 -7.00 0.52
C LYS A 89 -8.07 -6.04 -0.12
N ILE A 90 -9.28 -6.51 -0.36
CA ILE A 90 -10.38 -5.68 -0.84
C ILE A 90 -11.37 -5.55 0.30
N LYS A 91 -11.73 -4.31 0.63
CA LYS A 91 -12.69 -4.03 1.70
C LYS A 91 -13.76 -3.07 1.19
N ASN A 92 -14.84 -2.95 1.94
CA ASN A 92 -15.94 -2.08 1.54
C ASN A 92 -15.56 -0.61 1.58
N GLU A 93 -14.69 -0.23 2.51
CA GLU A 93 -14.24 1.15 2.61
C GLU A 93 -12.83 1.22 3.15
N VAL A 94 -12.14 2.30 2.84
CA VAL A 94 -10.80 2.56 3.36
C VAL A 94 -10.92 3.40 4.61
N VAL A 95 -10.38 2.91 5.72
CA VAL A 95 -10.33 3.65 6.96
C VAL A 95 -8.88 3.81 7.34
N PRO A 96 -8.31 5.02 7.25
CA PRO A 96 -6.93 5.24 7.66
C PRO A 96 -6.75 4.90 9.12
N LEU A 97 -5.65 4.25 9.45
CA LEU A 97 -5.40 3.82 10.83
C LEU A 97 -5.44 4.98 11.81
N CYS A 98 -4.92 6.11 11.41
CA CYS A 98 -4.88 7.28 12.28
C CYS A 98 -6.26 7.85 12.59
N LEU A 99 -7.28 7.49 11.82
CA LEU A 99 -8.66 7.95 12.03
C LEU A 99 -9.54 6.87 12.58
N LYS A 100 -9.00 5.72 12.86
CA LYS A 100 -9.77 4.60 13.33
C LYS A 100 -10.03 4.77 14.81
N ILE A 101 -11.04 5.40 15.10
CA ILE A 101 -11.40 5.60 16.44
C ILE A 101 -12.58 4.87 16.77
N ASN A 102 -13.06 4.68 16.50
CA ASN A 102 -14.06 4.42 16.91
C ASN A 102 -14.77 4.07 17.43
N PRO A 103 -14.92 4.30 17.52
CA PRO A 103 -15.63 3.76 18.24
C PRO A 103 -16.51 3.50 18.16
#